data_6faed5218d15b5b088c001e0ba5a3641
#
_entry.id   6faed5218d15b5b088c001e0ba5a3641
#
_cell.length_a   1.000
_cell.length_b   1.000
_cell.length_c   1.000
_cell.angle_alpha   90.00
_cell.angle_beta   90.00
_cell.angle_gamma   90.00
#
_symmetry.space_group_name_H-M   'P 1'
#
loop_
_entity.id
_entity.type
_entity.pdbx_description
1 polymer ?
#
loop_
_entity_poly.entity_id
_entity_poly.type
_entity_poly.pdbx_seq_one_letter_code
_entity_poly.pdbx_strand_id
1 'polypeptide(L)'
;MKSKCIRTLAAVLLAALILAAAAAALVYNGVILLNRPSKAAYPVRGVDVSSYQGDIDWAVLSAQGVDFAFIKATEGSGMVDPCFAYNFSEAQQCGIAVGAYHFFSFDSAGRTQAENYIEAVEPFAGMLPPVIDLEFYGDKAWNPPEREAVELSLI
;
A
#
# COMPACT_ATOMS: atom_id res chain seq x y z
N MET A 1 -38.28 -42.15 6.54
CA MET A 1 -38.39 -40.69 6.36
C MET A 1 -37.25 -39.91 7.03
N LYS A 2 -36.93 -40.13 8.30
CA LYS A 2 -35.86 -39.38 9.04
C LYS A 2 -34.46 -39.41 8.36
N SER A 3 -34.03 -40.57 7.82
CA SER A 3 -32.69 -40.70 7.20
C SER A 3 -32.52 -39.92 5.87
N LYS A 4 -33.58 -39.81 5.06
CA LYS A 4 -33.57 -39.01 3.82
C LYS A 4 -33.46 -37.52 4.17
N CYS A 5 -34.23 -37.03 5.14
CA CYS A 5 -34.19 -35.64 5.60
C CYS A 5 -32.80 -35.26 6.14
N ILE A 6 -32.16 -36.12 6.93
CA ILE A 6 -30.81 -35.91 7.46
C ILE A 6 -29.77 -35.83 6.31
N ARG A 7 -29.87 -36.70 5.32
CA ARG A 7 -28.96 -36.69 4.15
C ARG A 7 -29.13 -35.43 3.32
N THR A 8 -30.36 -34.98 3.08
CA THR A 8 -30.64 -33.73 2.37
C THR A 8 -30.09 -32.53 3.15
N LEU A 9 -30.32 -32.47 4.46
CA LEU A 9 -29.79 -31.41 5.31
C LEU A 9 -28.25 -31.38 5.29
N ALA A 10 -27.59 -32.54 5.40
CA ALA A 10 -26.17 -32.67 5.35
C ALA A 10 -25.59 -32.20 3.98
N ALA A 11 -26.26 -32.55 2.86
CA ALA A 11 -25.87 -32.11 1.53
C ALA A 11 -26.00 -30.58 1.36
N VAL A 12 -27.09 -29.99 1.89
CA VAL A 12 -27.28 -28.52 1.86
C VAL A 12 -26.21 -27.81 2.69
N LEU A 13 -25.92 -28.33 3.89
CA LEU A 13 -24.87 -27.75 4.73
C LEU A 13 -23.48 -27.85 4.07
N LEU A 14 -23.16 -28.98 3.45
CA LEU A 14 -21.92 -29.15 2.72
C LEU A 14 -21.81 -28.19 1.53
N ALA A 15 -22.87 -28.04 0.75
CA ALA A 15 -22.92 -27.09 -0.35
C ALA A 15 -22.73 -25.63 0.14
N ALA A 16 -23.37 -25.25 1.22
CA ALA A 16 -23.21 -23.93 1.84
C ALA A 16 -21.77 -23.71 2.32
N LEU A 17 -21.13 -24.71 2.91
CA LEU A 17 -19.75 -24.64 3.35
C LEU A 17 -18.78 -24.45 2.17
N ILE A 18 -19.00 -25.19 1.07
CA ILE A 18 -18.18 -25.06 -0.16
C ILE A 18 -18.33 -23.66 -0.76
N LEU A 19 -19.55 -23.12 -0.83
CA LEU A 19 -19.79 -21.76 -1.33
C LEU A 19 -19.15 -20.70 -0.45
N ALA A 20 -19.22 -20.84 0.87
CA ALA A 20 -18.56 -19.93 1.80
C ALA A 20 -17.03 -19.99 1.66
N ALA A 21 -16.47 -21.18 1.54
CA ALA A 21 -15.03 -21.36 1.30
C ALA A 21 -14.58 -20.74 -0.04
N ALA A 22 -15.36 -20.92 -1.11
CA ALA A 22 -15.08 -20.32 -2.41
C ALA A 22 -15.16 -18.79 -2.34
N ALA A 23 -16.16 -18.21 -1.68
CA ALA A 23 -16.29 -16.78 -1.48
C ALA A 23 -15.11 -16.22 -0.66
N ALA A 24 -14.73 -16.90 0.42
CA ALA A 24 -13.56 -16.53 1.22
C ALA A 24 -12.26 -16.57 0.39
N ALA A 25 -12.09 -17.59 -0.45
CA ALA A 25 -10.93 -17.68 -1.35
C ALA A 25 -10.90 -16.54 -2.38
N LEU A 26 -12.05 -16.13 -2.94
CA LEU A 26 -12.14 -15.01 -3.87
C LEU A 26 -11.79 -13.67 -3.19
N VAL A 27 -12.21 -13.49 -1.94
CA VAL A 27 -11.83 -12.30 -1.15
C VAL A 27 -10.34 -12.35 -0.80
N TYR A 28 -9.83 -13.48 -0.34
CA TYR A 28 -8.42 -13.64 0.02
C TYR A 28 -7.46 -13.40 -1.16
N ASN A 29 -7.83 -13.85 -2.36
CA ASN A 29 -7.04 -13.64 -3.58
C ASN A 29 -7.31 -12.27 -4.25
N GLY A 30 -8.03 -11.36 -3.61
CA GLY A 30 -8.29 -10.02 -4.12
C GLY A 30 -9.19 -9.96 -5.36
N VAL A 31 -9.87 -11.05 -5.72
CA VAL A 31 -10.85 -11.06 -6.83
C VAL A 31 -12.10 -10.28 -6.46
N ILE A 32 -12.53 -10.42 -5.19
CA ILE A 32 -13.62 -9.64 -4.60
C ILE A 32 -13.02 -8.70 -3.56
N LEU A 33 -13.08 -7.40 -3.83
CA LEU A 33 -12.62 -6.35 -2.93
C LEU A 33 -13.83 -5.84 -2.12
N LEU A 34 -13.89 -6.17 -0.84
CA LEU A 34 -14.98 -5.76 0.06
C LEU A 34 -14.99 -4.26 0.35
N ASN A 35 -13.84 -3.60 0.22
CA ASN A 35 -13.67 -2.17 0.53
C ASN A 35 -13.18 -1.39 -0.70
N ARG A 36 -13.89 -1.52 -1.82
CA ARG A 36 -13.59 -0.77 -3.04
C ARG A 36 -14.48 0.47 -3.12
N PRO A 37 -13.93 1.69 -2.95
CA PRO A 37 -14.69 2.92 -3.14
C PRO A 37 -15.24 3.02 -4.56
N SER A 38 -16.47 3.56 -4.71
CA SER A 38 -17.04 3.75 -6.04
C SER A 38 -16.33 4.87 -6.80
N LYS A 39 -16.14 4.71 -8.11
CA LYS A 39 -15.58 5.78 -8.97
C LYS A 39 -16.44 7.04 -9.00
N ALA A 40 -17.75 6.93 -8.71
CA ALA A 40 -18.64 8.08 -8.63
C ALA A 40 -18.36 8.94 -7.39
N ALA A 41 -18.01 8.31 -6.26
CA ALA A 41 -17.68 9.03 -5.03
C ALA A 41 -16.20 9.46 -4.99
N TYR A 42 -15.31 8.65 -5.56
CA TYR A 42 -13.85 8.85 -5.60
C TYR A 42 -13.36 8.66 -7.04
N PRO A 43 -13.46 9.70 -7.87
CA PRO A 43 -13.11 9.61 -9.30
C PRO A 43 -11.61 9.48 -9.53
N VAL A 44 -10.78 10.07 -8.68
CA VAL A 44 -9.32 10.00 -8.75
C VAL A 44 -8.82 8.82 -7.92
N ARG A 45 -7.97 7.99 -8.51
CA ARG A 45 -7.47 6.75 -7.89
C ARG A 45 -5.96 6.69 -7.92
N GLY A 46 -5.39 6.31 -6.80
CA GLY A 46 -3.95 6.15 -6.69
C GLY A 46 -3.55 4.86 -6.01
N VAL A 47 -2.25 4.64 -6.01
CA VAL A 47 -1.58 3.55 -5.30
C VAL A 47 -0.37 4.11 -4.55
N ASP A 48 0.02 3.46 -3.49
CA ASP A 48 1.34 3.57 -2.89
C ASP A 48 2.10 2.27 -3.12
N VAL A 49 3.39 2.37 -3.42
CA VAL A 49 4.21 1.23 -3.78
C VAL A 49 5.64 1.37 -3.26
N SER A 50 6.29 0.22 -3.08
CA SER A 50 7.69 0.08 -2.73
C SER A 50 8.29 -1.15 -3.42
N SER A 51 9.51 -1.52 -3.11
CA SER A 51 10.12 -2.78 -3.55
C SER A 51 9.36 -4.04 -3.07
N TYR A 52 8.51 -3.93 -2.05
CA TYR A 52 7.70 -5.05 -1.56
C TYR A 52 6.66 -5.55 -2.57
N GLN A 53 6.22 -4.72 -3.51
CA GLN A 53 5.31 -5.12 -4.58
C GLN A 53 6.01 -5.86 -5.73
N GLY A 54 7.35 -5.93 -5.72
CA GLY A 54 8.13 -6.55 -6.81
C GLY A 54 8.05 -5.75 -8.11
N ASP A 55 8.11 -6.46 -9.23
CA ASP A 55 8.05 -5.86 -10.55
C ASP A 55 6.65 -5.37 -10.89
N ILE A 56 6.51 -4.10 -11.19
CA ILE A 56 5.24 -3.44 -11.49
C ILE A 56 5.15 -3.12 -12.98
N ASP A 57 4.07 -3.56 -13.62
CA ASP A 57 3.72 -3.13 -14.98
C ASP A 57 2.90 -1.84 -14.93
N TRP A 58 3.58 -0.72 -15.06
CA TRP A 58 2.99 0.62 -14.96
C TRP A 58 2.04 0.93 -16.13
N ALA A 59 2.27 0.34 -17.31
CA ALA A 59 1.37 0.50 -18.44
C ALA A 59 0.01 -0.17 -18.15
N VAL A 60 0.01 -1.33 -17.52
CA VAL A 60 -1.21 -2.01 -17.08
C VAL A 60 -1.95 -1.20 -16.02
N LEU A 61 -1.25 -0.63 -15.03
CA LEU A 61 -1.87 0.20 -13.99
C LEU A 61 -2.51 1.48 -14.57
N SER A 62 -1.81 2.16 -15.48
CA SER A 62 -2.33 3.32 -16.20
C SER A 62 -3.60 2.95 -16.98
N ALA A 63 -3.56 1.84 -17.74
CA ALA A 63 -4.72 1.36 -18.49
C ALA A 63 -5.92 0.97 -17.60
N GLN A 64 -5.69 0.59 -16.34
CA GLN A 64 -6.73 0.32 -15.35
C GLN A 64 -7.27 1.58 -14.67
N GLY A 65 -6.75 2.75 -15.02
CA GLY A 65 -7.20 4.05 -14.52
C GLY A 65 -6.65 4.36 -13.13
N VAL A 66 -5.37 4.10 -12.93
CA VAL A 66 -4.58 4.66 -11.83
C VAL A 66 -4.11 6.05 -12.26
N ASP A 67 -4.52 7.06 -11.53
CA ASP A 67 -4.27 8.48 -11.85
C ASP A 67 -2.99 9.01 -11.19
N PHE A 68 -2.64 8.49 -10.01
CA PHE A 68 -1.43 8.90 -9.28
C PHE A 68 -0.79 7.74 -8.52
N ALA A 69 0.50 7.89 -8.20
CA ALA A 69 1.24 6.96 -7.35
C ALA A 69 2.16 7.69 -6.37
N PHE A 70 2.16 7.25 -5.12
CA PHE A 70 3.23 7.56 -4.17
C PHE A 70 4.20 6.39 -4.12
N ILE A 71 5.48 6.66 -4.35
CA ILE A 71 6.52 5.64 -4.50
C ILE A 71 7.52 5.80 -3.37
N LYS A 72 7.81 4.72 -2.64
CA LYS A 72 8.80 4.72 -1.57
C LYS A 72 10.15 5.14 -2.13
N ALA A 73 10.69 6.23 -1.63
CA ALA A 73 12.03 6.67 -1.98
C ALA A 73 13.05 6.17 -0.97
N THR A 74 12.76 6.38 0.31
CA THR A 74 13.73 6.14 1.38
C THR A 74 13.07 5.59 2.64
N GLU A 75 13.89 5.01 3.52
CA GLU A 75 13.51 4.59 4.86
C GLU A 75 14.65 4.90 5.83
N GLY A 76 14.31 5.45 7.01
CA GLY A 76 15.30 5.80 8.02
C GLY A 76 16.40 6.73 7.46
N SER A 77 17.56 6.71 8.07
CA SER A 77 18.63 7.66 7.77
C SER A 77 19.59 7.26 6.64
N GLY A 78 19.35 6.13 5.93
CA GLY A 78 20.33 5.71 4.92
C GLY A 78 19.85 4.65 3.93
N MET A 79 18.59 4.21 3.99
CA MET A 79 18.07 3.24 3.03
C MET A 79 17.35 3.99 1.91
N VAL A 80 17.71 3.67 0.67
CA VAL A 80 16.97 4.05 -0.55
C VAL A 80 16.28 2.80 -1.07
N ASP A 81 14.99 2.91 -1.41
CA ASP A 81 14.23 1.77 -1.95
C ASP A 81 14.83 1.33 -3.29
N PRO A 82 15.20 0.05 -3.44
CA PRO A 82 15.91 -0.42 -4.65
C PRO A 82 15.07 -0.30 -5.94
N CYS A 83 13.74 -0.22 -5.82
CA CYS A 83 12.85 -0.06 -6.96
C CYS A 83 12.44 1.41 -7.21
N PHE A 84 12.89 2.36 -6.37
CA PHE A 84 12.46 3.76 -6.45
C PHE A 84 12.68 4.36 -7.83
N ALA A 85 13.92 4.35 -8.32
CA ALA A 85 14.28 4.98 -9.59
C ALA A 85 13.48 4.40 -10.77
N TYR A 86 13.34 3.08 -10.81
CA TYR A 86 12.56 2.38 -11.82
C TYR A 86 11.07 2.77 -11.75
N ASN A 87 10.44 2.54 -10.59
CA ASN A 87 9.02 2.80 -10.42
C ASN A 87 8.65 4.25 -10.67
N PHE A 88 9.50 5.19 -10.20
CA PHE A 88 9.25 6.62 -10.34
C PHE A 88 9.32 7.07 -11.81
N SER A 89 10.32 6.59 -12.55
CA SER A 89 10.49 6.90 -13.98
C SER A 89 9.38 6.26 -14.83
N GLU A 90 9.10 4.97 -14.63
CA GLU A 90 8.13 4.24 -15.45
C GLU A 90 6.69 4.71 -15.21
N ALA A 91 6.30 4.97 -13.96
CA ALA A 91 4.99 5.55 -13.66
C ALA A 91 4.78 6.90 -14.38
N GLN A 92 5.80 7.77 -14.31
CA GLN A 92 5.77 9.07 -14.98
C GLN A 92 5.66 8.93 -16.51
N GLN A 93 6.43 8.02 -17.12
CA GLN A 93 6.37 7.76 -18.56
C GLN A 93 5.00 7.23 -19.00
N CYS A 94 4.32 6.51 -18.13
CA CYS A 94 2.95 6.03 -18.35
C CYS A 94 1.86 7.09 -18.08
N GLY A 95 2.25 8.35 -17.79
CA GLY A 95 1.33 9.46 -17.57
C GLY A 95 0.65 9.46 -16.20
N ILE A 96 1.15 8.69 -15.25
CA ILE A 96 0.69 8.67 -13.86
C ILE A 96 1.35 9.81 -13.10
N ALA A 97 0.58 10.63 -12.36
CA ALA A 97 1.14 11.64 -11.50
C ALA A 97 1.91 11.00 -10.35
N VAL A 98 3.18 11.36 -10.16
CA VAL A 98 4.03 10.70 -9.17
C VAL A 98 4.39 11.60 -8.01
N GLY A 99 4.48 11.00 -6.81
CA GLY A 99 5.07 11.56 -5.62
C GLY A 99 5.99 10.54 -4.97
N ALA A 100 6.88 11.01 -4.13
CA ALA A 100 7.76 10.16 -3.36
C ALA A 100 7.38 10.18 -1.89
N TYR A 101 7.54 9.05 -1.19
CA TYR A 101 7.37 9.02 0.25
C TYR A 101 8.61 8.50 0.98
N HIS A 102 8.73 8.95 2.22
CA HIS A 102 9.73 8.50 3.16
C HIS A 102 9.07 7.63 4.23
N PHE A 103 9.52 6.41 4.41
CA PHE A 103 9.08 5.55 5.51
C PHE A 103 9.87 5.92 6.78
N PHE A 104 9.16 6.48 7.76
CA PHE A 104 9.78 7.02 8.95
C PHE A 104 10.26 5.93 9.91
N SER A 105 11.51 6.03 10.35
CA SER A 105 12.08 5.15 11.38
C SER A 105 12.16 5.87 12.73
N PHE A 106 11.69 5.19 13.78
CA PHE A 106 11.84 5.68 15.17
C PHE A 106 13.23 5.41 15.76
N ASP A 107 14.14 4.83 14.98
CA ASP A 107 15.47 4.41 15.42
C ASP A 107 16.57 5.38 14.96
N SER A 108 16.21 6.45 14.26
CA SER A 108 17.14 7.50 13.80
C SER A 108 16.52 8.89 13.87
N ALA A 109 17.37 9.92 13.95
CA ALA A 109 16.91 11.30 14.06
C ALA A 109 16.17 11.75 12.78
N GLY A 110 15.07 12.50 12.93
CA GLY A 110 14.27 13.00 11.82
C GLY A 110 15.09 13.82 10.83
N ARG A 111 16.02 14.64 11.31
CA ARG A 111 16.91 15.45 10.45
C ARG A 111 17.72 14.57 9.48
N THR A 112 18.35 13.49 9.96
CA THR A 112 19.15 12.62 9.09
C THR A 112 18.27 11.83 8.12
N GLN A 113 17.03 11.56 8.48
CA GLN A 113 16.04 10.97 7.59
C GLN A 113 15.60 11.95 6.50
N ALA A 114 15.39 13.22 6.84
CA ALA A 114 15.10 14.26 5.88
C ALA A 114 16.26 14.47 4.88
N GLU A 115 17.50 14.47 5.38
CA GLU A 115 18.71 14.55 4.55
C GLU A 115 18.78 13.37 3.55
N ASN A 116 18.52 12.12 4.01
CA ASN A 116 18.46 10.94 3.15
C ASN A 116 17.38 11.07 2.05
N TYR A 117 16.20 11.59 2.40
CA TYR A 117 15.12 11.81 1.42
C TYR A 117 15.48 12.89 0.40
N ILE A 118 16.02 14.02 0.84
CA ILE A 118 16.42 15.14 -0.03
C ILE A 118 17.52 14.74 -1.01
N GLU A 119 18.45 13.87 -0.57
CA GLU A 119 19.51 13.35 -1.43
C GLU A 119 18.97 12.39 -2.50
N ALA A 120 17.95 11.57 -2.15
CA ALA A 120 17.41 10.55 -3.05
C ALA A 120 16.38 11.10 -4.05
N VAL A 121 15.69 12.19 -3.73
CA VAL A 121 14.53 12.68 -4.49
C VAL A 121 14.83 14.04 -5.11
N GLU A 122 14.97 14.08 -6.43
CA GLU A 122 15.08 15.31 -7.20
C GLU A 122 13.68 15.85 -7.55
N PRO A 123 13.27 17.02 -7.01
CA PRO A 123 11.95 17.57 -7.27
C PRO A 123 11.85 18.16 -8.68
N PHE A 124 10.69 18.06 -9.29
CA PHE A 124 10.36 18.66 -10.59
C PHE A 124 8.96 19.30 -10.61
N ALA A 125 8.72 20.15 -11.59
CA ALA A 125 7.43 20.83 -11.73
C ALA A 125 6.32 19.82 -12.06
N GLY A 126 5.27 19.77 -11.22
CA GLY A 126 4.16 18.83 -11.36
C GLY A 126 4.29 17.54 -10.54
N MET A 127 5.39 17.35 -9.84
CA MET A 127 5.53 16.30 -8.84
C MET A 127 4.52 16.51 -7.70
N LEU A 128 3.93 15.43 -7.20
CA LEU A 128 3.09 15.48 -6.00
C LEU A 128 3.92 15.88 -4.76
N PRO A 129 3.31 16.50 -3.76
CA PRO A 129 4.02 16.88 -2.54
C PRO A 129 4.72 15.67 -1.87
N PRO A 130 5.84 15.90 -1.18
CA PRO A 130 6.50 14.84 -0.42
C PRO A 130 5.60 14.33 0.71
N VAL A 131 5.70 13.04 1.02
CA VAL A 131 4.91 12.38 2.06
C VAL A 131 5.85 11.70 3.05
N ILE A 132 5.51 11.80 4.34
CA ILE A 132 6.10 10.99 5.39
C ILE A 132 5.07 9.90 5.73
N ASP A 133 5.48 8.65 5.59
CA ASP A 133 4.71 7.49 6.04
C ASP A 133 5.14 7.15 7.46
N LEU A 134 4.22 7.41 8.40
CA LEU A 134 4.46 7.29 9.84
C LEU A 134 3.63 6.12 10.39
N GLU A 135 4.26 4.96 10.51
CA GLU A 135 3.63 3.75 11.01
C GLU A 135 4.34 3.18 12.24
N PHE A 136 3.57 2.64 13.18
CA PHE A 136 4.14 1.87 14.28
C PHE A 136 4.33 0.42 13.83
N TYR A 137 5.57 -0.04 13.75
CA TYR A 137 5.93 -1.38 13.30
C TYR A 137 6.85 -2.09 14.32
N GLY A 138 7.00 -3.40 14.16
CA GLY A 138 7.82 -4.22 15.05
C GLY A 138 7.32 -4.18 16.49
N ASP A 139 8.21 -3.95 17.43
CA ASP A 139 7.92 -3.79 18.85
C ASP A 139 7.11 -2.52 19.15
N LYS A 140 7.27 -1.48 18.35
CA LYS A 140 6.55 -0.20 18.46
C LYS A 140 5.07 -0.31 18.12
N ALA A 141 4.65 -1.32 17.39
CA ALA A 141 3.23 -1.61 17.15
C ALA A 141 2.49 -2.01 18.45
N TRP A 142 3.22 -2.59 19.40
CA TRP A 142 2.68 -3.03 20.70
C TRP A 142 3.06 -2.10 21.84
N ASN A 143 4.12 -1.33 21.68
CA ASN A 143 4.65 -0.39 22.66
C ASN A 143 5.06 0.91 21.96
N PRO A 144 4.07 1.69 21.48
CA PRO A 144 4.34 2.89 20.69
C PRO A 144 5.09 3.94 21.54
N PRO A 145 5.98 4.73 20.91
CA PRO A 145 6.63 5.84 21.57
C PRO A 145 5.60 6.89 22.01
N GLU A 146 5.95 7.65 23.04
CA GLU A 146 5.11 8.75 23.51
C GLU A 146 4.92 9.79 22.40
N ARG A 147 3.72 10.38 22.34
CA ARG A 147 3.34 11.35 21.30
C ARG A 147 4.35 12.51 21.18
N GLU A 148 4.78 13.07 22.31
CA GLU A 148 5.73 14.18 22.34
C GLU A 148 7.07 13.78 21.70
N ALA A 149 7.54 12.55 21.93
CA ALA A 149 8.78 12.05 21.31
C ALA A 149 8.63 11.90 19.79
N VAL A 150 7.46 11.48 19.31
CA VAL A 150 7.15 11.42 17.87
C VAL A 150 7.13 12.81 17.26
N GLU A 151 6.43 13.77 17.87
CA GLU A 151 6.34 15.15 17.40
C GLU A 151 7.72 15.81 17.31
N LEU A 152 8.56 15.62 18.34
CA LEU A 152 9.94 16.15 18.36
C LEU A 152 10.84 15.52 17.29
N SER A 153 10.60 14.28 16.89
CA SER A 153 11.40 13.61 15.87
C SER A 153 11.03 14.01 14.44
N LEU A 154 9.92 14.73 14.25
CA LEU A 154 9.45 15.23 12.95
C LEU A 154 9.89 16.68 12.65
N ILE A 155 10.50 17.37 13.61
CA ILE A 155 11.00 18.74 13.51
C ILE A 155 12.51 18.74 13.18
#